data_e95c96796032c2a8bee121669f16daed
#
_entry.id   e95c96796032c2a8bee121669f16daed
#
_cell.length_a   1.000
_cell.length_b   1.000
_cell.length_c   1.000
_cell.angle_alpha   90.00
_cell.angle_beta   90.00
_cell.angle_gamma   90.00
#
_symmetry.space_group_name_H-M   'P 1'
#
loop_
_entity.id
_entity.type
_entity.pdbx_description
1 polymer ?
#
loop_
_entity_poly.entity_id
_entity_poly.type
_entity_poly.pdbx_seq_one_letter_code
_entity_poly.pdbx_strand_id
1 'polypeptide(L)'
;MAGHDTLPPVFTTVPVTERVVFLTIDDGREKDPELLRMMSELQIPYSSFLSDYLISDDYPYFQEMRDRGTALHNHTLNHRYMPGLDYAAQKREICGQQDRLARRYGQRPPLFRPPYGNYNQDTLRAAKACGIKAVPLWAAEAFPDRMEWREWDRDLHPGDIILTHFRGTDEWDGTMPDMIRQVMRTVTEKGYAVARLEDYV
;
A
#
# COMPACT_ATOMS: atom_id res chain seq x y z
N MET A 1 25.81 -21.56 -13.79
CA MET A 1 25.86 -20.24 -13.14
C MET A 1 24.71 -20.20 -12.13
N ALA A 2 25.01 -20.18 -10.84
CA ALA A 2 23.99 -20.11 -9.81
C ALA A 2 23.31 -18.75 -9.92
N GLY A 3 22.02 -18.73 -10.24
CA GLY A 3 21.23 -17.53 -10.22
C GLY A 3 21.32 -16.92 -8.83
N HIS A 4 21.75 -15.66 -8.74
CA HIS A 4 21.79 -14.95 -7.48
C HIS A 4 20.37 -14.88 -6.92
N ASP A 5 20.20 -15.50 -5.76
CA ASP A 5 18.95 -15.53 -5.00
C ASP A 5 18.73 -14.16 -4.36
N THR A 6 18.39 -13.16 -5.19
CA THR A 6 18.19 -11.79 -4.72
C THR A 6 16.87 -11.67 -3.97
N LEU A 7 16.93 -11.05 -2.80
CA LEU A 7 15.73 -10.70 -2.02
C LEU A 7 14.96 -9.58 -2.73
N PRO A 8 13.64 -9.49 -2.52
CA PRO A 8 12.85 -8.39 -3.07
C PRO A 8 13.39 -7.03 -2.60
N PRO A 9 13.52 -6.05 -3.50
CA PRO A 9 14.01 -4.73 -3.12
C PRO A 9 13.00 -4.01 -2.21
N VAL A 10 13.53 -3.27 -1.24
CA VAL A 10 12.78 -2.42 -0.32
C VAL A 10 13.10 -0.98 -0.66
N PHE A 11 12.07 -0.15 -0.86
CA PHE A 11 12.29 1.24 -1.25
C PHE A 11 11.15 2.13 -0.76
N THR A 12 11.43 3.42 -0.58
CA THR A 12 10.47 4.44 -0.18
C THR A 12 10.14 5.38 -1.35
N THR A 13 10.97 5.36 -2.39
CA THR A 13 10.89 6.22 -3.55
C THR A 13 11.25 5.41 -4.79
N VAL A 14 10.49 5.58 -5.86
CA VAL A 14 10.80 4.95 -7.15
C VAL A 14 11.78 5.87 -7.90
N PRO A 15 12.86 5.32 -8.51
CA PRO A 15 13.87 6.14 -9.17
C PRO A 15 13.39 6.67 -10.52
N VAL A 16 12.66 7.79 -10.50
CA VAL A 16 12.17 8.49 -11.70
C VAL A 16 12.54 9.97 -11.60
N THR A 17 12.59 10.64 -12.75
CA THR A 17 12.85 12.09 -12.83
C THR A 17 11.56 12.88 -13.02
N GLU A 18 10.48 12.22 -13.45
CA GLU A 18 9.17 12.84 -13.61
C GLU A 18 8.62 13.30 -12.26
N ARG A 19 7.90 14.43 -12.27
CA ARG A 19 7.25 14.95 -11.06
C ARG A 19 5.96 14.20 -10.78
N VAL A 20 6.11 12.92 -10.44
CA VAL A 20 5.02 12.02 -10.05
C VAL A 20 5.27 11.47 -8.66
N VAL A 21 4.18 11.19 -7.95
CA VAL A 21 4.16 10.48 -6.66
C VAL A 21 3.13 9.37 -6.74
N PHE A 22 3.18 8.45 -5.79
CA PHE A 22 2.31 7.28 -5.78
C PHE A 22 1.50 7.24 -4.48
N LEU A 23 0.18 7.17 -4.61
CA LEU A 23 -0.72 7.09 -3.47
C LEU A 23 -0.99 5.63 -3.14
N THR A 24 -0.74 5.25 -1.90
CA THR A 24 -0.96 3.89 -1.40
C THR A 24 -1.78 3.92 -0.12
N ILE A 25 -2.75 3.00 -0.01
CA ILE A 25 -3.70 2.98 1.11
C ILE A 25 -3.63 1.59 1.76
N ASP A 26 -3.37 1.57 3.07
CA ASP A 26 -3.13 0.33 3.83
C ASP A 26 -4.30 -0.09 4.69
N ASP A 27 -4.29 -1.35 5.06
CA ASP A 27 -5.14 -2.07 6.02
C ASP A 27 -6.46 -2.57 5.43
N GLY A 28 -7.42 -1.71 5.16
CA GLY A 28 -8.73 -2.08 4.67
C GLY A 28 -9.84 -2.09 5.71
N ARG A 29 -9.65 -1.42 6.86
CA ARG A 29 -10.66 -1.40 7.92
C ARG A 29 -11.90 -0.61 7.55
N GLU A 30 -11.73 0.62 7.06
CA GLU A 30 -12.85 1.47 6.64
C GLU A 30 -13.26 1.14 5.20
N LYS A 31 -14.56 0.93 4.97
CA LYS A 31 -15.13 0.62 3.65
C LYS A 31 -16.10 1.74 3.24
N ASP A 32 -15.53 2.91 2.98
CA ASP A 32 -16.30 4.10 2.60
C ASP A 32 -16.66 4.05 1.11
N PRO A 33 -17.97 3.96 0.75
CA PRO A 33 -18.36 3.95 -0.67
C PRO A 33 -18.06 5.27 -1.38
N GLU A 34 -17.99 6.39 -0.65
CA GLU A 34 -17.63 7.68 -1.23
C GLU A 34 -16.18 7.71 -1.72
N LEU A 35 -15.28 6.95 -1.09
CA LEU A 35 -13.90 6.83 -1.57
C LEU A 35 -13.88 6.25 -2.98
N LEU A 36 -14.56 5.13 -3.21
CA LEU A 36 -14.58 4.46 -4.52
C LEU A 36 -15.13 5.39 -5.60
N ARG A 37 -16.22 6.10 -5.30
CA ARG A 37 -16.84 7.02 -6.23
C ARG A 37 -15.91 8.19 -6.56
N MET A 38 -15.37 8.82 -5.52
CA MET A 38 -14.48 9.98 -5.66
C MET A 38 -13.24 9.67 -6.48
N MET A 39 -12.57 8.55 -6.19
CA MET A 39 -11.35 8.17 -6.89
C MET A 39 -11.62 7.87 -8.38
N SER A 40 -12.76 7.26 -8.69
CA SER A 40 -13.16 7.01 -10.07
C SER A 40 -13.52 8.29 -10.81
N GLU A 41 -14.34 9.16 -10.20
CA GLU A 41 -14.78 10.42 -10.82
C GLU A 41 -13.61 11.37 -11.09
N LEU A 42 -12.69 11.46 -10.14
CA LEU A 42 -11.51 12.33 -10.26
C LEU A 42 -10.34 11.65 -10.99
N GLN A 43 -10.49 10.38 -11.35
CA GLN A 43 -9.45 9.59 -12.02
C GLN A 43 -8.11 9.63 -11.26
N ILE A 44 -8.17 9.47 -9.94
CA ILE A 44 -6.97 9.43 -9.09
C ILE A 44 -6.50 7.98 -9.00
N PRO A 45 -5.31 7.63 -9.52
CA PRO A 45 -4.77 6.29 -9.35
C PRO A 45 -4.29 6.09 -7.91
N TYR A 46 -4.42 4.86 -7.42
CA TYR A 46 -3.93 4.48 -6.10
C TYR A 46 -3.74 2.96 -6.06
N SER A 47 -3.01 2.48 -5.06
CA SER A 47 -2.79 1.06 -4.80
C SER A 47 -3.19 0.74 -3.37
N SER A 48 -3.75 -0.45 -3.13
CA SER A 48 -4.19 -0.85 -1.80
C SER A 48 -3.38 -2.04 -1.31
N PHE A 49 -2.96 -1.99 -0.04
CA PHE A 49 -2.23 -3.07 0.64
C PHE A 49 -3.12 -3.59 1.78
N LEU A 50 -3.67 -4.79 1.62
CA LEU A 50 -4.79 -5.26 2.41
C LEU A 50 -4.40 -6.42 3.35
N SER A 51 -4.94 -6.37 4.58
CA SER A 51 -4.85 -7.44 5.57
C SER A 51 -6.18 -8.18 5.67
N ASP A 52 -6.16 -9.50 5.53
CA ASP A 52 -7.37 -10.31 5.43
C ASP A 52 -8.32 -10.13 6.62
N TYR A 53 -7.78 -10.09 7.84
CA TYR A 53 -8.64 -9.96 9.03
C TYR A 53 -9.43 -8.65 9.05
N LEU A 54 -8.98 -7.62 8.35
CA LEU A 54 -9.67 -6.33 8.26
C LEU A 54 -10.65 -6.25 7.10
N ILE A 55 -10.42 -7.01 6.02
CA ILE A 55 -11.28 -6.96 4.83
C ILE A 55 -12.33 -8.07 4.81
N SER A 56 -12.23 -9.07 5.68
CA SER A 56 -13.07 -10.27 5.63
C SER A 56 -14.54 -10.03 5.95
N ASP A 57 -14.88 -8.91 6.56
CA ASP A 57 -16.27 -8.52 6.82
C ASP A 57 -16.96 -7.86 5.61
N ASP A 58 -16.19 -7.50 4.57
CA ASP A 58 -16.74 -6.91 3.34
C ASP A 58 -15.81 -7.11 2.14
N TYR A 59 -15.57 -8.33 1.74
CA TYR A 59 -14.80 -8.63 0.51
C TYR A 59 -15.36 -7.96 -0.75
N PRO A 60 -16.70 -7.82 -0.91
CA PRO A 60 -17.26 -7.17 -2.11
C PRO A 60 -16.83 -5.72 -2.29
N TYR A 61 -16.57 -4.97 -1.22
CA TYR A 61 -16.07 -3.61 -1.32
C TYR A 61 -14.75 -3.54 -2.10
N PHE A 62 -13.83 -4.45 -1.81
CA PHE A 62 -12.52 -4.50 -2.46
C PHE A 62 -12.61 -5.14 -3.86
N GLN A 63 -13.61 -6.00 -4.11
CA GLN A 63 -13.89 -6.46 -5.46
C GLN A 63 -14.32 -5.29 -6.35
N GLU A 64 -15.19 -4.42 -5.86
CA GLU A 64 -15.58 -3.22 -6.58
C GLU A 64 -14.40 -2.30 -6.85
N MET A 65 -13.53 -2.11 -5.85
CA MET A 65 -12.30 -1.33 -5.98
C MET A 65 -11.43 -1.88 -7.12
N ARG A 66 -11.25 -3.20 -7.16
CA ARG A 66 -10.48 -3.87 -8.21
C ARG A 66 -11.16 -3.74 -9.58
N ASP A 67 -12.47 -3.89 -9.63
CA ASP A 67 -13.26 -3.76 -10.87
C ASP A 67 -13.15 -2.34 -11.46
N ARG A 68 -12.90 -1.35 -10.60
CA ARG A 68 -12.64 0.04 -11.01
C ARG A 68 -11.18 0.29 -11.39
N GLY A 69 -10.32 -0.74 -11.38
CA GLY A 69 -8.95 -0.68 -11.89
C GLY A 69 -7.84 -0.55 -10.84
N THR A 70 -8.16 -0.59 -9.56
CA THR A 70 -7.15 -0.50 -8.49
C THR A 70 -6.53 -1.86 -8.21
N ALA A 71 -5.21 -1.92 -8.15
CA ALA A 71 -4.49 -3.13 -7.78
C ALA A 71 -4.55 -3.36 -6.26
N LEU A 72 -4.76 -4.61 -5.88
CA LEU A 72 -4.83 -5.04 -4.47
C LEU A 72 -3.57 -5.84 -4.15
N HIS A 73 -2.86 -5.42 -3.12
CA HIS A 73 -1.58 -6.01 -2.72
C HIS A 73 -1.61 -6.54 -1.30
N ASN A 74 -0.52 -7.19 -0.89
CA ASN A 74 -0.41 -7.97 0.33
C ASN A 74 0.09 -7.13 1.51
N HIS A 75 -0.68 -7.11 2.61
CA HIS A 75 -0.29 -6.48 3.87
C HIS A 75 -0.38 -7.49 5.04
N THR A 76 -0.18 -8.78 4.75
CA THR A 76 -0.28 -9.95 5.62
C THR A 76 -1.73 -10.35 5.96
N LEU A 77 -1.90 -11.54 6.55
CA LEU A 77 -3.22 -12.01 7.01
C LEU A 77 -3.74 -11.20 8.19
N ASN A 78 -2.90 -11.00 9.22
CA ASN A 78 -3.33 -10.52 10.53
C ASN A 78 -2.62 -9.25 11.01
N HIS A 79 -1.90 -8.57 10.14
CA HIS A 79 -1.21 -7.30 10.45
C HIS A 79 -0.28 -7.41 11.66
N ARG A 80 0.52 -8.51 11.73
CA ARG A 80 1.41 -8.77 12.85
C ARG A 80 2.74 -7.99 12.71
N TYR A 81 3.38 -7.73 13.85
CA TYR A 81 4.76 -7.23 13.88
C TYR A 81 5.69 -8.34 13.40
N MET A 82 6.13 -8.26 12.15
CA MET A 82 6.82 -9.36 11.47
C MET A 82 8.14 -9.76 12.13
N PRO A 83 9.04 -8.81 12.54
CA PRO A 83 10.30 -9.20 13.19
C PRO A 83 10.14 -9.93 14.51
N GLY A 84 8.96 -9.88 15.13
CA GLY A 84 8.65 -10.65 16.34
C GLY A 84 8.26 -12.10 16.09
N LEU A 85 8.13 -12.49 14.81
CA LEU A 85 7.76 -13.86 14.41
C LEU A 85 8.97 -14.59 13.85
N ASP A 86 8.97 -15.94 14.00
CA ASP A 86 9.97 -16.76 13.31
C ASP A 86 9.68 -16.80 11.80
N TYR A 87 10.62 -17.35 11.04
CA TYR A 87 10.49 -17.41 9.58
C TYR A 87 9.21 -18.14 9.14
N ALA A 88 8.90 -19.27 9.76
CA ALA A 88 7.72 -20.06 9.39
C ALA A 88 6.42 -19.28 9.60
N ALA A 89 6.32 -18.54 10.70
CA ALA A 89 5.16 -17.71 11.01
C ALA A 89 5.06 -16.52 10.05
N GLN A 90 6.18 -15.86 9.74
CA GLN A 90 6.19 -14.79 8.76
C GLN A 90 5.76 -15.30 7.38
N LYS A 91 6.26 -16.47 6.97
CA LYS A 91 5.88 -17.08 5.69
C LYS A 91 4.39 -17.40 5.64
N ARG A 92 3.80 -17.93 6.72
CA ARG A 92 2.35 -18.17 6.79
C ARG A 92 1.54 -16.90 6.62
N GLU A 93 1.98 -15.80 7.25
CA GLU A 93 1.31 -14.50 7.16
C GLU A 93 1.32 -13.95 5.74
N ILE A 94 2.44 -14.05 5.05
CA ILE A 94 2.58 -13.51 3.69
C ILE A 94 1.98 -14.46 2.64
N CYS A 95 2.35 -15.75 2.66
CA CYS A 95 1.84 -16.72 1.70
C CYS A 95 0.34 -16.96 1.87
N GLY A 96 -0.15 -16.96 3.11
CA GLY A 96 -1.58 -17.09 3.38
C GLY A 96 -2.37 -15.95 2.76
N GLN A 97 -1.89 -14.71 2.87
CA GLN A 97 -2.54 -13.57 2.26
C GLN A 97 -2.43 -13.61 0.73
N GLN A 98 -1.30 -14.05 0.17
CA GLN A 98 -1.16 -14.28 -1.28
C GLN A 98 -2.26 -15.24 -1.79
N ASP A 99 -2.45 -16.35 -1.09
CA ASP A 99 -3.45 -17.35 -1.45
C ASP A 99 -4.88 -16.82 -1.33
N ARG A 100 -5.17 -16.03 -0.27
CA ARG A 100 -6.48 -15.42 -0.07
C ARG A 100 -6.81 -14.42 -1.19
N LEU A 101 -5.90 -13.51 -1.49
CA LEU A 101 -6.11 -12.52 -2.53
C LEU A 101 -6.20 -13.15 -3.92
N ALA A 102 -5.38 -14.15 -4.21
CA ALA A 102 -5.46 -14.88 -5.48
C ALA A 102 -6.81 -15.60 -5.63
N ARG A 103 -7.28 -16.24 -4.59
CA ARG A 103 -8.53 -16.99 -4.60
C ARG A 103 -9.75 -16.08 -4.71
N ARG A 104 -9.73 -14.95 -3.99
CA ARG A 104 -10.84 -13.99 -3.96
C ARG A 104 -10.89 -13.11 -5.19
N TYR A 105 -9.74 -12.65 -5.66
CA TYR A 105 -9.66 -11.59 -6.68
C TYR A 105 -8.95 -12.02 -7.96
N GLY A 106 -8.50 -13.28 -8.02
CA GLY A 106 -8.00 -13.88 -9.27
C GLY A 106 -6.57 -13.56 -9.63
N GLN A 107 -5.81 -12.88 -8.76
CA GLN A 107 -4.41 -12.53 -9.04
C GLN A 107 -3.57 -12.58 -7.77
N ARG A 108 -2.39 -13.20 -7.87
CA ARG A 108 -1.38 -13.16 -6.80
C ARG A 108 -0.68 -11.81 -6.85
N PRO A 109 -0.73 -11.02 -5.77
CA PRO A 109 -0.10 -9.70 -5.77
C PRO A 109 1.42 -9.78 -5.95
N PRO A 110 2.02 -8.92 -6.79
CA PRO A 110 3.49 -8.84 -6.89
C PRO A 110 4.12 -8.00 -5.79
N LEU A 111 3.35 -7.17 -5.09
CA LEU A 111 3.85 -6.23 -4.10
C LEU A 111 3.36 -6.61 -2.70
N PHE A 112 4.21 -6.35 -1.72
CA PHE A 112 3.94 -6.59 -0.31
C PHE A 112 4.48 -5.43 0.52
N ARG A 113 3.72 -5.02 1.54
CA ARG A 113 4.17 -4.04 2.52
C ARG A 113 4.08 -4.68 3.91
N PRO A 114 5.20 -4.75 4.66
CA PRO A 114 5.14 -5.27 6.02
C PRO A 114 4.40 -4.30 6.94
N PRO A 115 3.59 -4.81 7.88
CA PRO A 115 2.92 -3.97 8.86
C PRO A 115 3.90 -3.04 9.59
N TYR A 116 3.51 -1.79 9.79
CA TYR A 116 4.32 -0.73 10.42
C TYR A 116 5.60 -0.37 9.65
N GLY A 117 5.82 -0.94 8.47
CA GLY A 117 7.07 -0.81 7.73
C GLY A 117 8.23 -1.60 8.33
N ASN A 118 7.96 -2.49 9.28
CA ASN A 118 8.99 -3.25 10.00
C ASN A 118 9.24 -4.60 9.35
N TYR A 119 10.50 -4.89 9.07
CA TYR A 119 10.92 -6.14 8.47
C TYR A 119 12.34 -6.50 8.94
N ASN A 120 12.65 -7.78 8.83
CA ASN A 120 14.02 -8.29 8.98
C ASN A 120 14.34 -9.17 7.76
N GLN A 121 15.49 -9.83 7.77
CA GLN A 121 15.90 -10.67 6.65
C GLN A 121 14.93 -11.83 6.41
N ASP A 122 14.41 -12.42 7.49
CA ASP A 122 13.41 -13.49 7.39
C ASP A 122 12.12 -13.02 6.70
N THR A 123 11.71 -11.76 6.93
CA THR A 123 10.56 -11.18 6.24
C THR A 123 10.79 -11.17 4.72
N LEU A 124 11.96 -10.72 4.29
CA LEU A 124 12.28 -10.63 2.87
C LEU A 124 12.45 -12.00 2.22
N ARG A 125 13.03 -12.96 2.93
CA ARG A 125 13.13 -14.35 2.49
C ARG A 125 11.75 -15.00 2.34
N ALA A 126 10.88 -14.77 3.31
CA ALA A 126 9.50 -15.25 3.27
C ALA A 126 8.71 -14.61 2.12
N ALA A 127 8.85 -13.30 1.94
CA ALA A 127 8.21 -12.58 0.83
C ALA A 127 8.62 -13.17 -0.52
N LYS A 128 9.91 -13.41 -0.71
CA LYS A 128 10.43 -14.05 -1.92
C LYS A 128 9.84 -15.44 -2.12
N ALA A 129 9.81 -16.26 -1.07
CA ALA A 129 9.23 -17.61 -1.13
C ALA A 129 7.74 -17.58 -1.49
N CYS A 130 7.02 -16.50 -1.19
CA CYS A 130 5.61 -16.32 -1.49
C CYS A 130 5.35 -15.65 -2.85
N GLY A 131 6.40 -15.40 -3.65
CA GLY A 131 6.26 -14.82 -4.99
C GLY A 131 6.17 -13.31 -5.02
N ILE A 132 6.53 -12.63 -3.94
CA ILE A 132 6.61 -11.17 -3.89
C ILE A 132 7.84 -10.70 -4.65
N LYS A 133 7.67 -9.66 -5.49
CA LYS A 133 8.73 -9.12 -6.33
C LYS A 133 9.37 -7.86 -5.76
N ALA A 134 8.59 -7.06 -4.99
CA ALA A 134 9.08 -5.81 -4.43
C ALA A 134 8.31 -5.44 -3.17
N VAL A 135 8.96 -4.64 -2.31
CA VAL A 135 8.44 -4.23 -1.00
C VAL A 135 8.47 -2.69 -0.92
N PRO A 136 7.46 -2.01 -1.46
CA PRO A 136 7.37 -0.56 -1.37
C PRO A 136 6.97 -0.14 0.05
N LEU A 137 7.80 0.68 0.68
CA LEU A 137 7.48 1.41 1.89
C LEU A 137 6.95 2.80 1.52
N TRP A 138 7.31 3.86 2.26
CA TRP A 138 6.80 5.21 1.98
C TRP A 138 7.79 6.30 2.39
N ALA A 139 7.70 7.44 1.72
CA ALA A 139 8.50 8.63 2.01
C ALA A 139 7.71 9.67 2.80
N ALA A 140 6.38 9.61 2.73
CA ALA A 140 5.48 10.52 3.44
C ALA A 140 4.18 9.80 3.79
N GLU A 141 3.47 10.30 4.80
CA GLU A 141 2.18 9.76 5.23
C GLU A 141 1.12 10.86 5.23
N ALA A 142 -0.07 10.56 4.67
CA ALA A 142 -1.18 11.49 4.56
C ALA A 142 -2.25 11.19 5.61
N PHE A 143 -2.78 12.27 6.21
CA PHE A 143 -3.89 12.27 7.16
C PHE A 143 -4.98 13.23 6.65
N PRO A 144 -6.19 13.21 7.21
CA PRO A 144 -7.24 14.13 6.78
C PRO A 144 -6.87 15.61 6.94
N ASP A 145 -6.00 15.94 7.89
CA ASP A 145 -5.66 17.32 8.29
C ASP A 145 -4.20 17.70 8.04
N ARG A 146 -3.34 16.77 7.64
CA ARG A 146 -1.90 17.05 7.51
C ARG A 146 -1.17 15.98 6.73
N MET A 147 0.11 16.28 6.43
CA MET A 147 1.13 15.30 6.02
C MET A 147 2.13 15.10 7.14
N GLU A 148 2.68 13.90 7.24
CA GLU A 148 3.87 13.61 8.02
C GLU A 148 4.99 13.17 7.08
N TRP A 149 6.20 13.68 7.34
CA TRP A 149 7.33 13.55 6.44
C TRP A 149 8.43 12.70 7.07
N ARG A 150 9.00 11.77 6.29
CA ARG A 150 10.18 11.02 6.71
C ARG A 150 11.45 11.84 6.55
N GLU A 151 11.53 12.61 5.46
CA GLU A 151 12.71 13.40 5.15
C GLU A 151 12.70 14.75 5.90
N TRP A 152 13.89 15.21 6.25
CA TRP A 152 14.09 16.43 7.04
C TRP A 152 13.60 17.70 6.33
N ASP A 153 13.59 17.70 5.00
CA ASP A 153 13.16 18.86 4.21
C ASP A 153 11.63 19.02 4.16
N ARG A 154 10.88 17.99 4.61
CA ARG A 154 9.42 18.01 4.70
C ARG A 154 8.77 18.34 3.36
N ASP A 155 9.24 17.70 2.30
CA ASP A 155 8.79 17.97 0.93
C ASP A 155 8.58 16.67 0.14
N LEU A 156 7.93 16.78 -1.02
CA LEU A 156 7.81 15.70 -1.99
C LEU A 156 9.00 15.70 -2.93
N HIS A 157 9.34 14.51 -3.42
CA HIS A 157 10.40 14.30 -4.41
C HIS A 157 9.87 13.41 -5.52
N PRO A 158 10.42 13.48 -6.74
CA PRO A 158 9.99 12.60 -7.82
C PRO A 158 10.05 11.14 -7.42
N GLY A 159 8.95 10.42 -7.63
CA GLY A 159 8.84 9.00 -7.31
C GLY A 159 8.48 8.67 -5.88
N ASP A 160 8.25 9.65 -5.01
CA ASP A 160 7.90 9.41 -3.61
C ASP A 160 6.60 8.62 -3.49
N ILE A 161 6.63 7.63 -2.58
CA ILE A 161 5.46 6.82 -2.24
C ILE A 161 4.81 7.45 -1.01
N ILE A 162 3.51 7.72 -1.10
CA ILE A 162 2.71 8.28 -0.01
C ILE A 162 1.86 7.17 0.59
N LEU A 163 1.97 7.00 1.90
CA LEU A 163 1.13 6.11 2.69
C LEU A 163 -0.08 6.85 3.22
N THR A 164 -1.23 6.20 3.19
CA THR A 164 -2.38 6.54 4.04
C THR A 164 -3.09 5.26 4.44
N HIS A 165 -4.23 5.38 5.13
CA HIS A 165 -4.92 4.23 5.69
C HIS A 165 -6.42 4.28 5.38
N PHE A 166 -7.05 3.11 5.35
CA PHE A 166 -8.52 2.99 5.35
C PHE A 166 -9.02 3.20 6.78
N ARG A 167 -9.30 4.45 7.13
CA ARG A 167 -9.78 4.86 8.46
C ARG A 167 -10.96 5.81 8.35
N GLY A 168 -11.84 5.77 9.34
CA GLY A 168 -12.98 6.67 9.46
C GLY A 168 -12.83 7.65 10.61
N THR A 169 -13.88 8.44 10.86
CA THR A 169 -13.89 9.48 11.89
C THR A 169 -13.74 8.97 13.31
N ASP A 170 -13.86 7.66 13.52
CA ASP A 170 -13.62 7.00 14.81
C ASP A 170 -12.12 6.78 15.10
N GLU A 171 -11.26 6.94 14.09
CA GLU A 171 -9.83 6.67 14.22
C GLU A 171 -8.94 7.89 13.96
N TRP A 172 -9.42 8.84 13.18
CA TRP A 172 -8.67 10.08 12.88
C TRP A 172 -9.62 11.25 12.63
N ASP A 173 -9.07 12.45 12.40
CA ASP A 173 -9.83 13.70 12.34
C ASP A 173 -10.40 13.98 10.95
N GLY A 174 -11.23 13.09 10.42
CA GLY A 174 -11.91 13.29 9.16
C GLY A 174 -12.35 12.01 8.49
N THR A 175 -12.92 12.13 7.30
CA THR A 175 -13.35 11.02 6.45
C THR A 175 -12.28 10.65 5.44
N MET A 176 -12.46 9.54 4.74
CA MET A 176 -11.58 9.18 3.61
C MET A 176 -11.60 10.27 2.53
N PRO A 177 -12.76 10.81 2.10
CA PRO A 177 -12.75 11.95 1.19
C PRO A 177 -11.99 13.18 1.72
N ASP A 178 -12.05 13.48 3.01
CA ASP A 178 -11.26 14.58 3.61
C ASP A 178 -9.77 14.33 3.43
N MET A 179 -9.32 13.10 3.67
CA MET A 179 -7.92 12.70 3.48
C MET A 179 -7.51 12.87 2.02
N ILE A 180 -8.34 12.42 1.07
CA ILE A 180 -8.04 12.54 -0.36
C ILE A 180 -7.92 14.02 -0.77
N ARG A 181 -8.85 14.86 -0.31
CA ARG A 181 -8.77 16.30 -0.59
C ARG A 181 -7.48 16.92 -0.06
N GLN A 182 -7.07 16.54 1.15
CA GLN A 182 -5.85 17.04 1.77
C GLN A 182 -4.60 16.61 0.97
N VAL A 183 -4.47 15.33 0.65
CA VAL A 183 -3.29 14.83 -0.06
C VAL A 183 -3.22 15.39 -1.49
N MET A 184 -4.36 15.49 -2.18
CA MET A 184 -4.38 16.03 -3.54
C MET A 184 -4.05 17.51 -3.58
N ARG A 185 -4.49 18.28 -2.58
CA ARG A 185 -4.10 19.68 -2.44
C ARG A 185 -2.59 19.81 -2.29
N THR A 186 -2.00 19.02 -1.38
CA THR A 186 -0.56 19.01 -1.15
C THR A 186 0.22 18.65 -2.43
N VAL A 187 -0.19 17.57 -3.09
CA VAL A 187 0.45 17.09 -4.33
C VAL A 187 0.40 18.16 -5.41
N THR A 188 -0.77 18.76 -5.61
CA THR A 188 -0.99 19.78 -6.65
C THR A 188 -0.20 21.06 -6.36
N GLU A 189 -0.25 21.56 -5.12
CA GLU A 189 0.46 22.77 -4.71
C GLU A 189 1.99 22.62 -4.87
N LYS A 190 2.52 21.43 -4.65
CA LYS A 190 3.94 21.16 -4.81
C LYS A 190 4.35 20.84 -6.26
N GLY A 191 3.39 20.84 -7.18
CA GLY A 191 3.65 20.65 -8.60
C GLY A 191 3.87 19.20 -9.04
N TYR A 192 3.24 18.25 -8.32
CA TYR A 192 3.29 16.84 -8.66
C TYR A 192 1.95 16.35 -9.20
N ALA A 193 1.98 15.20 -9.87
CA ALA A 193 0.81 14.43 -10.23
C ALA A 193 0.88 13.04 -9.56
N VAL A 194 -0.27 12.44 -9.30
CA VAL A 194 -0.33 11.05 -8.82
C VAL A 194 -0.29 10.13 -10.03
N ALA A 195 0.60 9.14 -9.98
CA ALA A 195 0.72 8.12 -11.01
C ALA A 195 0.40 6.74 -10.43
N ARG A 196 0.26 5.77 -11.31
CA ARG A 196 -0.03 4.39 -10.94
C ARG A 196 1.28 3.65 -10.64
N LEU A 197 1.43 3.20 -9.39
CA LEU A 197 2.66 2.54 -8.93
C LEU A 197 3.02 1.32 -9.81
N GLU A 198 2.03 0.54 -10.21
CA GLU A 198 2.21 -0.69 -10.98
C GLU A 198 2.75 -0.44 -12.39
N ASP A 199 2.70 0.79 -12.89
CA ASP A 199 3.30 1.15 -14.17
C ASP A 199 4.81 1.39 -14.07
N TYR A 200 5.35 1.46 -12.85
CA TYR A 200 6.76 1.83 -12.58
C TYR A 200 7.55 0.73 -11.87
N VAL A 201 6.88 -0.24 -11.27
CA VAL A 201 7.54 -1.31 -10.51
C VAL A 201 7.00 -2.69 -10.87
#